data_cd758e2f88a16b7902eadcba3a51d455
#
_entry.id   cd758e2f88a16b7902eadcba3a51d455
#
_cell.length_a   1.000
_cell.length_b   1.000
_cell.length_c   1.000
_cell.angle_alpha   90.00
_cell.angle_beta   90.00
_cell.angle_gamma   90.00
#
_symmetry.space_group_name_H-M   'P 1'
#
loop_
_entity.id
_entity.type
_entity.pdbx_description
1 polymer ?
#
loop_
_entity_poly.entity_id
_entity_poly.type
_entity_poly.pdbx_seq_one_letter_code
_entity_poly.pdbx_strand_id
1 'polypeptide(L)'
;MNLSKEYVNLYDNYLKYINEVNKEIRSIKNMKKRVLKKGDFAPENEVLELEGKTIRDIDDVDTKKPKNKIYKFSNGDVYVGKFLEGKMEGQGSYTFFVDEGTAMEYIGEFKEDKKNGKGNFVFSNGNEYIGHFEEDMMNGIGNMLYNSKDEYIGTWKNGKKDGKGIYKWSDGCIYAGEFKGGKMEGYGI
;
A
#
# COMPACT_ATOMS: atom_id res chain seq x y z
N MET A 1 0.25 -29.58 13.99
CA MET A 1 0.21 -28.73 15.19
C MET A 1 -1.13 -28.00 15.17
N ASN A 2 -1.96 -28.17 16.20
CA ASN A 2 -3.25 -27.50 16.26
C ASN A 2 -3.07 -26.13 16.91
N LEU A 3 -3.30 -25.07 16.15
CA LEU A 3 -3.38 -23.70 16.68
C LEU A 3 -4.49 -23.64 17.74
N SER A 4 -4.30 -22.84 18.79
CA SER A 4 -5.37 -22.61 19.75
C SER A 4 -6.56 -21.94 19.06
N LYS A 5 -7.78 -22.13 19.61
CA LYS A 5 -8.99 -21.49 19.07
C LYS A 5 -8.85 -19.97 18.95
N GLU A 6 -8.13 -19.35 19.87
CA GLU A 6 -7.87 -17.92 19.86
C GLU A 6 -7.13 -17.50 18.58
N TYR A 7 -6.05 -18.18 18.21
CA TYR A 7 -5.27 -17.85 17.02
C TYR A 7 -5.98 -18.23 15.72
N VAL A 8 -6.80 -19.29 15.71
CA VAL A 8 -7.66 -19.61 14.57
C VAL A 8 -8.63 -18.46 14.30
N ASN A 9 -9.36 -18.01 15.34
CA ASN A 9 -10.30 -16.90 15.22
C ASN A 9 -9.60 -15.59 14.82
N LEU A 10 -8.41 -15.33 15.35
CA LEU A 10 -7.60 -14.16 15.01
C LEU A 10 -7.18 -14.19 13.53
N TYR A 11 -6.73 -15.34 13.05
CA TYR A 11 -6.35 -15.55 11.66
C TYR A 11 -7.54 -15.33 10.72
N ASP A 12 -8.71 -15.89 11.02
CA ASP A 12 -9.92 -15.70 10.23
C ASP A 12 -10.34 -14.23 10.15
N ASN A 13 -10.25 -13.50 11.26
CA ASN A 13 -10.53 -12.07 11.29
C ASN A 13 -9.53 -11.28 10.44
N TYR A 14 -8.25 -11.62 10.49
CA TYR A 14 -7.23 -10.99 9.66
C TYR A 14 -7.46 -11.29 8.18
N LEU A 15 -7.76 -12.53 7.81
CA LEU A 15 -8.08 -12.91 6.43
C LEU A 15 -9.31 -12.16 5.91
N LYS A 16 -10.35 -12.01 6.74
CA LYS A 16 -11.53 -11.23 6.36
C LYS A 16 -11.16 -9.79 6.03
N TYR A 17 -10.37 -9.13 6.88
CA TYR A 17 -9.89 -7.78 6.63
C TYR A 17 -9.05 -7.69 5.34
N ILE A 18 -8.10 -8.60 5.15
CA ILE A 18 -7.26 -8.63 3.94
C ILE A 18 -8.10 -8.85 2.68
N ASN A 19 -9.15 -9.66 2.74
CA ASN A 19 -10.07 -9.85 1.62
C ASN A 19 -10.85 -8.57 1.29
N GLU A 20 -11.22 -7.76 2.28
CA GLU A 20 -11.85 -6.45 2.06
C GLU A 20 -10.86 -5.48 1.39
N VAL A 21 -9.61 -5.40 1.88
CA VAL A 21 -8.57 -4.60 1.24
C VAL A 21 -8.36 -5.00 -0.21
N ASN A 22 -8.28 -6.30 -0.49
CA ASN A 22 -8.11 -6.82 -1.86
C ASN A 22 -9.26 -6.43 -2.81
N LYS A 23 -10.50 -6.31 -2.32
CA LYS A 23 -11.62 -5.83 -3.16
C LYS A 23 -11.40 -4.37 -3.57
N GLU A 24 -10.95 -3.53 -2.65
CA GLU A 24 -10.65 -2.12 -2.93
C GLU A 24 -9.48 -1.99 -3.90
N ILE A 25 -8.39 -2.74 -3.69
CA ILE A 25 -7.25 -2.78 -4.61
C ILE A 25 -7.66 -3.16 -6.04
N ARG A 26 -8.54 -4.16 -6.20
CA ARG A 26 -9.08 -4.54 -7.53
C ARG A 26 -9.85 -3.38 -8.18
N SER A 27 -10.62 -2.62 -7.40
CA SER A 27 -11.34 -1.45 -7.89
C SER A 27 -10.38 -0.39 -8.42
N ILE A 28 -9.31 -0.10 -7.66
CA ILE A 28 -8.29 0.87 -8.06
C ILE A 28 -7.51 0.41 -9.30
N LYS A 29 -7.12 -0.88 -9.37
CA LYS A 29 -6.48 -1.48 -10.55
C LYS A 29 -7.37 -1.33 -11.81
N ASN A 30 -8.68 -1.51 -11.66
CA ASN A 30 -9.63 -1.32 -12.76
C ASN A 30 -9.79 0.16 -13.15
N MET A 31 -9.76 1.06 -12.18
CA MET A 31 -9.73 2.51 -12.42
C MET A 31 -8.46 2.90 -13.20
N LYS A 32 -7.28 2.47 -12.73
CA LYS A 32 -5.99 2.70 -13.41
C LYS A 32 -6.04 2.24 -14.86
N LYS A 33 -6.51 1.02 -15.13
CA LYS A 33 -6.64 0.49 -16.50
C LYS A 33 -7.54 1.35 -17.38
N ARG A 34 -8.65 1.87 -16.85
CA ARG A 34 -9.58 2.73 -17.60
C ARG A 34 -8.96 4.08 -17.94
N VAL A 35 -8.30 4.70 -16.98
CA VAL A 35 -7.61 6.00 -17.17
C VAL A 35 -6.49 5.85 -18.19
N LEU A 36 -5.63 4.82 -18.06
CA LEU A 36 -4.56 4.55 -19.01
C LEU A 36 -5.08 4.29 -20.44
N LYS A 37 -6.20 3.55 -20.59
CA LYS A 37 -6.79 3.25 -21.89
C LYS A 37 -7.36 4.50 -22.58
N LYS A 38 -7.89 5.46 -21.82
CA LYS A 38 -8.42 6.71 -22.34
C LYS A 38 -7.33 7.72 -22.71
N GLY A 39 -6.12 7.55 -22.13
CA GLY A 39 -5.05 8.53 -22.29
C GLY A 39 -5.36 9.86 -21.58
N ASP A 40 -6.08 9.79 -20.44
CA ASP A 40 -6.45 10.96 -19.63
C ASP A 40 -5.20 11.50 -18.91
N PHE A 41 -4.22 11.98 -19.67
CA PHE A 41 -3.03 12.63 -19.13
C PHE A 41 -3.38 14.02 -18.60
N ALA A 42 -2.69 14.41 -17.54
CA ALA A 42 -2.66 15.80 -17.14
C ALA A 42 -2.05 16.66 -18.27
N PRO A 43 -2.48 17.92 -18.45
CA PRO A 43 -1.85 18.83 -19.41
C PRO A 43 -0.33 18.88 -19.24
N GLU A 44 0.42 19.09 -20.34
CA GLU A 44 1.90 19.12 -20.29
C GLU A 44 2.47 20.15 -19.31
N ASN A 45 1.73 21.22 -19.03
CA ASN A 45 2.07 22.24 -18.05
C ASN A 45 1.87 21.78 -16.59
N GLU A 46 1.22 20.63 -16.37
CA GLU A 46 1.02 19.98 -15.08
C GLU A 46 2.01 18.80 -14.87
N VAL A 47 2.97 18.61 -15.78
CA VAL A 47 4.14 17.75 -15.54
C VAL A 47 5.02 18.48 -14.55
N LEU A 48 4.79 18.22 -13.29
CA LEU A 48 5.48 18.87 -12.18
C LEU A 48 6.90 18.36 -12.11
N GLU A 49 7.85 19.20 -12.47
CA GLU A 49 9.24 19.03 -12.09
C GLU A 49 9.35 19.19 -10.57
N LEU A 50 9.30 18.07 -9.88
CA LEU A 50 9.48 18.01 -8.43
C LEU A 50 10.94 17.75 -8.09
N GLU A 51 11.79 18.76 -8.29
CA GLU A 51 12.99 18.90 -7.48
C GLU A 51 12.55 19.45 -6.11
N GLY A 52 12.24 18.56 -5.16
CA GLY A 52 12.19 18.88 -3.73
C GLY A 52 11.11 19.88 -3.27
N LYS A 53 10.05 20.15 -4.05
CA LYS A 53 9.01 21.12 -3.66
C LYS A 53 7.60 20.56 -3.81
N THR A 54 6.80 20.78 -2.79
CA THR A 54 5.33 20.64 -2.73
C THR A 54 4.67 21.17 -4.01
N ILE A 55 3.72 20.40 -4.53
CA ILE A 55 2.80 20.77 -5.61
C ILE A 55 1.97 21.99 -5.16
N ARG A 56 2.47 23.21 -5.32
CA ARG A 56 1.74 24.42 -4.91
C ARG A 56 1.10 25.20 -6.06
N ASP A 57 1.34 24.81 -7.32
CA ASP A 57 0.98 25.61 -8.47
C ASP A 57 0.04 24.90 -9.46
N ILE A 58 -0.81 23.97 -8.96
CA ILE A 58 -1.93 23.48 -9.76
C ILE A 58 -3.15 24.36 -9.47
N ASP A 59 -3.14 25.58 -10.00
CA ASP A 59 -4.24 26.53 -9.83
C ASP A 59 -5.49 26.21 -10.67
N ASP A 60 -5.50 25.14 -11.45
CA ASP A 60 -6.62 24.82 -12.36
C ASP A 60 -7.15 23.39 -12.23
N VAL A 61 -7.02 22.79 -11.06
CA VAL A 61 -7.74 21.56 -10.78
C VAL A 61 -9.16 21.96 -10.37
N ASP A 62 -10.15 21.65 -11.22
CA ASP A 62 -11.57 21.79 -10.89
C ASP A 62 -11.85 21.14 -9.52
N THR A 63 -11.72 21.94 -8.47
CA THR A 63 -11.84 21.54 -7.06
C THR A 63 -13.22 21.00 -6.72
N LYS A 64 -14.20 21.21 -7.60
CA LYS A 64 -15.59 20.79 -7.39
C LYS A 64 -15.85 19.33 -7.76
N LYS A 65 -15.05 18.74 -8.68
CA LYS A 65 -15.13 17.31 -9.06
C LYS A 65 -13.80 16.80 -9.59
N PRO A 66 -12.82 16.51 -8.73
CA PRO A 66 -11.53 16.02 -9.16
C PRO A 66 -11.66 14.70 -9.93
N LYS A 67 -11.10 14.65 -11.15
CA LYS A 67 -11.09 13.44 -12.01
C LYS A 67 -9.80 12.68 -11.79
N ASN A 68 -9.84 11.35 -11.93
CA ASN A 68 -8.63 10.55 -11.98
C ASN A 68 -7.87 10.87 -13.28
N LYS A 69 -6.61 11.25 -13.15
CA LYS A 69 -5.69 11.57 -14.25
C LYS A 69 -4.39 10.80 -14.11
N ILE A 70 -3.54 10.87 -15.12
CA ILE A 70 -2.17 10.34 -15.09
C ILE A 70 -1.24 11.54 -14.90
N TYR A 71 -0.41 11.46 -13.87
CA TYR A 71 0.64 12.44 -13.58
C TYR A 71 1.99 11.75 -13.71
N LYS A 72 2.88 12.32 -14.50
CA LYS A 72 4.27 11.86 -14.66
C LYS A 72 5.18 12.87 -14.00
N PHE A 73 6.07 12.38 -13.17
CA PHE A 73 7.05 13.19 -12.47
C PHE A 73 8.39 13.19 -13.24
N SER A 74 9.21 14.22 -13.06
CA SER A 74 10.52 14.34 -13.71
C SER A 74 11.48 13.21 -13.40
N ASN A 75 11.36 12.60 -12.20
CA ASN A 75 12.13 11.42 -11.78
C ASN A 75 11.65 10.11 -12.40
N GLY A 76 10.66 10.15 -13.29
CA GLY A 76 10.09 8.98 -13.95
C GLY A 76 8.91 8.32 -13.20
N ASP A 77 8.60 8.73 -11.98
CA ASP A 77 7.46 8.21 -11.23
C ASP A 77 6.15 8.52 -11.93
N VAL A 78 5.15 7.68 -11.71
CA VAL A 78 3.81 7.85 -12.28
C VAL A 78 2.75 7.70 -11.19
N TYR A 79 1.90 8.71 -11.05
CA TYR A 79 0.69 8.62 -10.23
C TYR A 79 -0.56 8.57 -11.10
N VAL A 80 -1.49 7.72 -10.76
CA VAL A 80 -2.83 7.62 -11.38
C VAL A 80 -3.87 7.74 -10.27
N GLY A 81 -4.51 8.89 -10.19
CA GLY A 81 -5.45 9.19 -9.12
C GLY A 81 -5.98 10.61 -9.20
N LYS A 82 -6.42 11.12 -8.07
CA LYS A 82 -6.93 12.48 -7.93
C LYS A 82 -5.96 13.34 -7.15
N PHE A 83 -5.95 14.63 -7.49
CA PHE A 83 -5.39 15.66 -6.64
C PHE A 83 -6.53 16.51 -6.06
N LEU A 84 -6.40 16.89 -4.82
CA LEU A 84 -7.24 17.87 -4.14
C LEU A 84 -6.31 18.90 -3.50
N GLU A 85 -6.51 20.18 -3.85
CA GLU A 85 -5.67 21.29 -3.35
C GLU A 85 -4.17 21.03 -3.53
N GLY A 86 -3.78 20.50 -4.70
CA GLY A 86 -2.39 20.20 -5.03
C GLY A 86 -1.78 18.98 -4.35
N LYS A 87 -2.58 18.13 -3.68
CA LYS A 87 -2.10 16.92 -2.98
C LYS A 87 -2.79 15.67 -3.52
N MET A 88 -2.09 14.55 -3.51
CA MET A 88 -2.68 13.24 -3.80
C MET A 88 -3.70 12.90 -2.73
N GLU A 89 -4.93 12.56 -3.17
CA GLU A 89 -6.04 12.35 -2.26
C GLU A 89 -6.95 11.21 -2.74
N GLY A 90 -7.47 10.41 -1.80
CA GLY A 90 -8.36 9.29 -2.07
C GLY A 90 -7.65 8.11 -2.75
N GLN A 91 -8.38 7.35 -3.56
CA GLN A 91 -7.86 6.14 -4.18
C GLN A 91 -6.95 6.45 -5.38
N GLY A 92 -5.78 5.80 -5.41
CA GLY A 92 -4.81 5.98 -6.49
C GLY A 92 -3.79 4.84 -6.59
N SER A 93 -2.94 4.94 -7.60
CA SER A 93 -1.77 4.08 -7.80
C SER A 93 -0.55 4.96 -8.02
N TYR A 94 0.52 4.71 -7.30
CA TYR A 94 1.81 5.36 -7.47
C TYR A 94 2.87 4.32 -7.82
N THR A 95 3.52 4.52 -8.95
CA THR A 95 4.62 3.68 -9.43
C THR A 95 5.92 4.46 -9.27
N PHE A 96 6.82 3.93 -8.45
CA PHE A 96 8.16 4.47 -8.24
C PHE A 96 9.14 3.80 -9.21
N PHE A 97 9.88 4.58 -9.96
CA PHE A 97 10.96 4.06 -10.78
C PHE A 97 12.26 4.07 -9.96
N VAL A 98 12.81 2.90 -9.69
CA VAL A 98 14.01 2.76 -8.86
C VAL A 98 15.26 2.70 -9.72
N ASP A 99 15.24 1.84 -10.77
CA ASP A 99 16.32 1.65 -11.75
C ASP A 99 15.79 0.93 -12.99
N GLU A 100 16.60 0.77 -14.04
CA GLU A 100 16.22 0.05 -15.25
C GLU A 100 15.64 -1.35 -14.95
N GLY A 101 14.32 -1.46 -15.07
CA GLY A 101 13.58 -2.73 -14.96
C GLY A 101 13.02 -3.06 -13.56
N THR A 102 13.29 -2.26 -12.54
CA THR A 102 12.68 -2.42 -11.21
C THR A 102 11.75 -1.26 -10.87
N ALA A 103 10.53 -1.57 -10.51
CA ALA A 103 9.56 -0.59 -10.04
C ALA A 103 8.94 -1.06 -8.72
N MET A 104 8.74 -0.13 -7.82
CA MET A 104 7.86 -0.33 -6.66
C MET A 104 6.49 0.23 -7.02
N GLU A 105 5.43 -0.35 -6.49
CA GLU A 105 4.09 0.14 -6.72
C GLU A 105 3.29 0.18 -5.42
N TYR A 106 2.67 1.32 -5.17
CA TYR A 106 1.62 1.43 -4.18
C TYR A 106 0.27 1.58 -4.87
N ILE A 107 -0.71 0.80 -4.43
CA ILE A 107 -2.11 0.89 -4.87
C ILE A 107 -2.96 0.98 -3.62
N GLY A 108 -3.62 2.10 -3.39
CA GLY A 108 -4.37 2.28 -2.15
C GLY A 108 -4.91 3.69 -1.98
N GLU A 109 -5.17 4.02 -0.73
CA GLU A 109 -5.67 5.31 -0.33
C GLU A 109 -4.52 6.27 -0.03
N PHE A 110 -4.71 7.53 -0.45
CA PHE A 110 -3.83 8.65 -0.19
C PHE A 110 -4.56 9.70 0.62
N LYS A 111 -3.84 10.36 1.48
CA LYS A 111 -4.27 11.55 2.21
C LYS A 111 -3.10 12.51 2.31
N GLU A 112 -3.28 13.72 1.80
CA GLU A 112 -2.25 14.77 1.84
C GLU A 112 -0.87 14.29 1.36
N ASP A 113 -0.81 13.66 0.17
CA ASP A 113 0.37 13.07 -0.49
C ASP A 113 0.94 11.80 0.17
N LYS A 114 0.39 11.35 1.29
CA LYS A 114 0.88 10.18 2.02
C LYS A 114 -0.01 8.97 1.82
N LYS A 115 0.60 7.77 1.84
CA LYS A 115 -0.13 6.52 1.95
C LYS A 115 -0.89 6.49 3.27
N ASN A 116 -2.21 6.35 3.20
CA ASN A 116 -3.08 6.37 4.36
C ASN A 116 -4.30 5.49 4.09
N GLY A 117 -4.78 4.73 5.08
CA GLY A 117 -5.89 3.80 4.87
C GLY A 117 -5.45 2.47 4.27
N LYS A 118 -6.31 1.84 3.49
CA LYS A 118 -6.07 0.52 2.93
C LYS A 118 -5.22 0.58 1.67
N GLY A 119 -4.23 -0.32 1.57
CA GLY A 119 -3.34 -0.34 0.42
C GLY A 119 -2.59 -1.65 0.21
N ASN A 120 -2.00 -1.74 -0.96
CA ASN A 120 -1.08 -2.78 -1.38
C ASN A 120 0.23 -2.12 -1.82
N PHE A 121 1.35 -2.56 -1.29
CA PHE A 121 2.68 -2.09 -1.67
C PHE A 121 3.53 -3.26 -2.14
N VAL A 122 4.00 -3.18 -3.38
CA VAL A 122 4.96 -4.12 -3.95
C VAL A 122 6.34 -3.47 -3.90
N PHE A 123 7.25 -4.10 -3.17
CA PHE A 123 8.63 -3.64 -3.00
C PHE A 123 9.52 -4.11 -4.16
N SER A 124 10.61 -3.40 -4.41
CA SER A 124 11.59 -3.75 -5.46
C SER A 124 12.21 -5.13 -5.27
N ASN A 125 12.31 -5.63 -4.04
CA ASN A 125 12.82 -6.98 -3.72
C ASN A 125 11.77 -8.09 -3.89
N GLY A 126 10.57 -7.78 -4.39
CA GLY A 126 9.48 -8.73 -4.61
C GLY A 126 8.64 -9.07 -3.37
N ASN A 127 8.89 -8.43 -2.23
CA ASN A 127 7.96 -8.50 -1.11
C ASN A 127 6.66 -7.76 -1.44
N GLU A 128 5.54 -8.21 -0.87
CA GLU A 128 4.24 -7.57 -1.04
C GLU A 128 3.56 -7.38 0.31
N TYR A 129 3.15 -6.16 0.60
CA TYR A 129 2.34 -5.85 1.78
C TYR A 129 0.92 -5.47 1.37
N ILE A 130 -0.06 -6.07 2.01
CA ILE A 130 -1.49 -5.73 1.86
C ILE A 130 -2.03 -5.44 3.25
N GLY A 131 -2.50 -4.21 3.49
CA GLY A 131 -2.96 -3.85 4.82
C GLY A 131 -3.22 -2.35 4.97
N HIS A 132 -3.20 -1.93 6.22
CA HIS A 132 -3.43 -0.54 6.58
C HIS A 132 -2.12 0.27 6.61
N PHE A 133 -2.19 1.49 6.12
CA PHE A 133 -1.13 2.50 6.17
C PHE A 133 -1.59 3.72 6.97
N GLU A 134 -0.66 4.34 7.64
CA GLU A 134 -0.84 5.61 8.31
C GLU A 134 0.45 6.42 8.17
N GLU A 135 0.35 7.64 7.64
CA GLU A 135 1.49 8.53 7.43
C GLU A 135 2.68 7.83 6.72
N ASP A 136 2.41 7.17 5.58
CA ASP A 136 3.35 6.37 4.78
C ASP A 136 3.86 5.07 5.39
N MET A 137 3.54 4.79 6.65
CA MET A 137 4.01 3.60 7.36
C MET A 137 2.95 2.50 7.41
N MET A 138 3.39 1.24 7.34
CA MET A 138 2.53 0.09 7.65
C MET A 138 2.08 0.19 9.11
N ASN A 139 0.77 0.23 9.34
CA ASN A 139 0.17 0.36 10.66
C ASN A 139 -1.15 -0.44 10.71
N GLY A 140 -1.59 -0.87 11.90
CA GLY A 140 -2.81 -1.67 12.01
C GLY A 140 -2.67 -3.10 11.46
N ILE A 141 -3.72 -3.65 10.87
CA ILE A 141 -3.73 -5.03 10.36
C ILE A 141 -3.12 -5.07 8.95
N GLY A 142 -2.25 -6.06 8.72
CA GLY A 142 -1.68 -6.28 7.40
C GLY A 142 -1.06 -7.66 7.23
N ASN A 143 -0.91 -8.03 5.97
CA ASN A 143 -0.25 -9.24 5.51
C ASN A 143 1.00 -8.84 4.71
N MET A 144 2.14 -9.40 5.06
CA MET A 144 3.39 -9.32 4.31
C MET A 144 3.69 -10.68 3.71
N LEU A 145 3.71 -10.76 2.40
CA LEU A 145 4.26 -11.91 1.66
C LEU A 145 5.69 -11.58 1.26
N TYR A 146 6.62 -12.35 1.77
CA TYR A 146 8.04 -12.21 1.45
C TYR A 146 8.39 -12.92 0.15
N ASN A 147 9.39 -12.45 -0.56
CA ASN A 147 9.91 -13.12 -1.76
C ASN A 147 10.40 -14.54 -1.47
N SER A 148 10.86 -14.80 -0.23
CA SER A 148 11.19 -16.15 0.28
C SER A 148 10.00 -17.10 0.35
N LYS A 149 8.77 -16.63 0.14
CA LYS A 149 7.48 -17.30 0.35
C LYS A 149 7.08 -17.46 1.82
N ASP A 150 7.81 -16.82 2.72
CA ASP A 150 7.33 -16.64 4.08
C ASP A 150 6.15 -15.66 4.09
N GLU A 151 5.31 -15.77 5.08
CA GLU A 151 4.14 -14.91 5.24
C GLU A 151 4.01 -14.44 6.69
N TYR A 152 3.72 -13.17 6.88
CA TYR A 152 3.28 -12.67 8.18
C TYR A 152 1.92 -12.01 8.04
N ILE A 153 0.95 -12.46 8.81
CA ILE A 153 -0.36 -11.82 8.95
C ILE A 153 -0.57 -11.43 10.42
N GLY A 154 -0.82 -10.15 10.67
CA GLY A 154 -0.92 -9.65 12.03
C GLY A 154 -0.96 -8.14 12.12
N THR A 155 -0.67 -7.62 13.31
CA THR A 155 -0.64 -6.20 13.58
C THR A 155 0.73 -5.59 13.33
N TRP A 156 0.70 -4.34 12.88
CA TRP A 156 1.86 -3.53 12.54
C TRP A 156 1.81 -2.21 13.29
N LYS A 157 2.97 -1.69 13.63
CA LYS A 157 3.13 -0.36 14.22
C LYS A 157 4.39 0.29 13.69
N ASN A 158 4.24 1.47 13.06
CA ASN A 158 5.36 2.24 12.50
C ASN A 158 6.30 1.38 11.62
N GLY A 159 5.72 0.60 10.70
CA GLY A 159 6.45 -0.25 9.76
C GLY A 159 7.03 -1.54 10.34
N LYS A 160 6.77 -1.86 11.61
CA LYS A 160 7.29 -3.07 12.28
C LYS A 160 6.14 -3.98 12.73
N LYS A 161 6.39 -5.29 12.73
CA LYS A 161 5.49 -6.27 13.35
C LYS A 161 5.39 -5.95 14.84
N ASP A 162 4.18 -5.75 15.35
CA ASP A 162 3.94 -5.35 16.74
C ASP A 162 2.55 -5.81 17.18
N GLY A 163 2.44 -6.49 18.31
CA GLY A 163 1.22 -7.13 18.80
C GLY A 163 1.04 -8.56 18.30
N LYS A 164 -0.20 -9.03 18.20
CA LYS A 164 -0.49 -10.44 17.83
C LYS A 164 -0.35 -10.65 16.32
N GLY A 165 0.21 -11.82 15.97
CA GLY A 165 0.35 -12.21 14.57
C GLY A 165 0.70 -13.68 14.39
N ILE A 166 0.66 -14.08 13.13
CA ILE A 166 1.01 -15.43 12.69
C ILE A 166 2.10 -15.28 11.63
N TYR A 167 3.21 -15.93 11.84
CA TYR A 167 4.29 -16.06 10.89
C TYR A 167 4.35 -17.48 10.35
N LYS A 168 4.31 -17.61 9.04
CA LYS A 168 4.41 -18.90 8.35
C LYS A 168 5.66 -18.87 7.50
N TRP A 169 6.57 -19.80 7.78
CA TRP A 169 7.75 -20.02 6.94
C TRP A 169 7.42 -20.80 5.68
N SER A 170 8.25 -20.64 4.67
CA SER A 170 8.11 -21.31 3.38
C SER A 170 8.21 -22.85 3.48
N ASP A 171 8.85 -23.36 4.52
CA ASP A 171 8.92 -24.80 4.83
C ASP A 171 7.66 -25.36 5.51
N GLY A 172 6.68 -24.48 5.79
CA GLY A 172 5.41 -24.82 6.44
C GLY A 172 5.40 -24.71 7.96
N CYS A 173 6.53 -24.38 8.60
CA CYS A 173 6.53 -24.05 10.02
C CYS A 173 5.65 -22.82 10.29
N ILE A 174 5.03 -22.78 11.47
CA ILE A 174 4.15 -21.68 11.88
C ILE A 174 4.52 -21.24 13.30
N TYR A 175 4.59 -19.94 13.48
CA TYR A 175 4.58 -19.30 14.80
C TYR A 175 3.33 -18.45 14.92
N ALA A 176 2.55 -18.66 15.97
CA ALA A 176 1.41 -17.84 16.33
C ALA A 176 1.65 -17.26 17.73
N GLY A 177 1.81 -15.97 17.83
CA GLY A 177 2.23 -15.35 19.08
C GLY A 177 2.32 -13.83 19.01
N GLU A 178 3.04 -13.27 19.96
CA GLU A 178 3.26 -11.85 20.08
C GLU A 178 4.54 -11.41 19.37
N PHE A 179 4.50 -10.20 18.84
CA PHE A 179 5.61 -9.52 18.19
C PHE A 179 5.82 -8.16 18.82
N LYS A 180 7.06 -7.73 18.93
CA LYS A 180 7.42 -6.39 19.35
C LYS A 180 8.62 -5.88 18.60
N GLY A 181 8.47 -4.70 17.97
CA GLY A 181 9.54 -4.07 17.22
C GLY A 181 10.10 -4.93 16.09
N GLY A 182 9.31 -5.84 15.51
CA GLY A 182 9.67 -6.75 14.43
C GLY A 182 10.13 -8.14 14.87
N LYS A 183 10.33 -8.38 16.17
CA LYS A 183 10.80 -9.67 16.72
C LYS A 183 9.66 -10.43 17.36
N MET A 184 9.75 -11.76 17.35
CA MET A 184 8.90 -12.63 18.15
C MET A 184 9.21 -12.37 19.63
N GLU A 185 8.18 -12.17 20.44
CA GLU A 185 8.29 -11.87 21.87
C GLU A 185 7.13 -12.50 22.63
N GLY A 186 7.34 -12.74 23.96
CA GLY A 186 6.29 -13.28 24.81
C GLY A 186 5.92 -14.73 24.50
N TYR A 187 4.62 -15.02 24.68
CA TYR A 187 4.09 -16.36 24.48
C TYR A 187 3.73 -16.58 23.00
N GLY A 188 4.12 -17.73 22.47
CA GLY A 188 3.77 -18.21 21.15
C GLY A 188 3.80 -19.72 21.05
N ILE A 189 3.18 -20.25 20.02
CA ILE A 189 3.11 -21.67 19.70
C ILE A 189 3.53 -21.92 18.27
#